data_fe5750cbd202d833123f202f4c72b875
#
_entry.id   fe5750cbd202d833123f202f4c72b875
#
_cell.length_a   1.000
_cell.length_b   1.000
_cell.length_c   1.000
_cell.angle_alpha   90.00
_cell.angle_beta   90.00
_cell.angle_gamma   90.00
#
_symmetry.space_group_name_H-M   'P 1'
#
loop_
_entity.id
_entity.type
_entity.pdbx_description
1 polymer ?
#
loop_
_entity_poly.entity_id
_entity_poly.type
_entity_poly.pdbx_seq_one_letter_code
_entity_poly.pdbx_strand_id
1 'polypeptide(L)'
;MTKLPIILVVDDERQSQEALRRVLGDEFQVLTASSAEEAETLLGQEMVHAILCDQRMPGMQGVDFLRAVRERWPDPVRMIISGYSASEDIIAGINEAGIFQYITKPWEPDALIRTIREGLRLWRLQHDAARASLDLKVAPAMLESQVAKKTGQLKRAHHFDRIAHAPHSPLTEAIDLASRVAAFDISVLITGESGTGKELLAR
;
A
#
# COMPACT_ATOMS: atom_id res chain seq x y z
N MET A 1 23.24 5.42 2.92
CA MET A 1 22.84 6.77 3.38
C MET A 1 21.33 6.88 3.22
N THR A 2 20.61 7.01 4.29
CA THR A 2 19.15 7.24 4.26
C THR A 2 18.90 8.64 3.69
N LYS A 3 18.17 8.73 2.59
CA LYS A 3 17.77 10.01 1.98
C LYS A 3 16.91 10.78 2.98
N LEU A 4 17.21 12.06 3.23
CA LEU A 4 16.41 12.90 4.13
C LEU A 4 14.99 13.06 3.58
N PRO A 5 13.97 13.13 4.46
CA PRO A 5 12.60 13.44 4.03
C PRO A 5 12.53 14.80 3.36
N ILE A 6 11.76 14.91 2.27
CA ILE A 6 11.58 16.14 1.51
C ILE A 6 10.36 16.88 2.05
N ILE A 7 10.56 18.11 2.45
CA ILE A 7 9.54 19.06 2.90
C ILE A 7 9.38 20.17 1.87
N LEU A 8 8.17 20.38 1.39
CA LEU A 8 7.84 21.50 0.52
C LEU A 8 7.26 22.64 1.34
N VAL A 9 7.92 23.80 1.30
CA VAL A 9 7.45 25.06 1.91
C VAL A 9 6.83 25.90 0.82
N VAL A 10 5.59 26.32 1.00
CA VAL A 10 4.84 27.16 0.07
C VAL A 10 4.47 28.46 0.79
N ASP A 11 5.11 29.56 0.42
CA ASP A 11 4.93 30.88 1.05
C ASP A 11 5.39 31.94 0.03
N ASP A 12 4.61 32.98 -0.22
CA ASP A 12 4.96 34.04 -1.18
C ASP A 12 6.04 34.99 -0.66
N GLU A 13 6.31 34.99 0.65
CA GLU A 13 7.34 35.77 1.29
C GLU A 13 8.68 35.01 1.32
N ARG A 14 9.69 35.51 0.57
CA ARG A 14 11.04 34.93 0.56
C ARG A 14 11.68 34.85 1.94
N GLN A 15 11.44 35.84 2.79
CA GLN A 15 12.01 35.86 4.16
C GLN A 15 11.46 34.69 5.00
N SER A 16 10.16 34.40 4.89
CA SER A 16 9.53 33.23 5.52
C SER A 16 10.13 31.93 5.01
N GLN A 17 10.28 31.77 3.70
CA GLN A 17 10.91 30.60 3.09
C GLN A 17 12.34 30.37 3.60
N GLU A 18 13.16 31.45 3.64
CA GLU A 18 14.54 31.35 4.11
C GLU A 18 14.64 31.02 5.60
N ALA A 19 13.74 31.58 6.44
CA ALA A 19 13.66 31.26 7.85
C ALA A 19 13.33 29.79 8.07
N LEU A 20 12.30 29.25 7.37
CA LEU A 20 11.92 27.84 7.42
C LEU A 20 13.02 26.93 6.89
N ARG A 21 13.67 27.29 5.78
CA ARG A 21 14.79 26.52 5.21
C ARG A 21 15.96 26.42 6.19
N ARG A 22 16.28 27.50 6.90
CA ARG A 22 17.35 27.51 7.91
C ARG A 22 17.04 26.62 9.09
N VAL A 23 15.81 26.65 9.57
CA VAL A 23 15.40 25.86 10.74
C VAL A 23 15.26 24.39 10.42
N LEU A 24 14.79 24.05 9.23
CA LEU A 24 14.49 22.67 8.83
C LEU A 24 15.66 21.97 8.13
N GLY A 25 16.63 22.73 7.59
CA GLY A 25 17.67 22.22 6.69
C GLY A 25 18.63 21.19 7.29
N ASP A 26 18.78 21.17 8.62
CA ASP A 26 19.64 20.19 9.30
C ASP A 26 19.06 18.78 9.31
N GLU A 27 17.72 18.65 9.24
CA GLU A 27 17.03 17.37 9.38
C GLU A 27 16.26 16.94 8.12
N PHE A 28 15.95 17.90 7.26
CA PHE A 28 15.09 17.67 6.10
C PHE A 28 15.69 18.27 4.84
N GLN A 29 15.38 17.67 3.70
CA GLN A 29 15.59 18.34 2.41
C GLN A 29 14.42 19.32 2.19
N VAL A 30 14.70 20.61 2.12
CA VAL A 30 13.67 21.64 1.99
C VAL A 30 13.61 22.16 0.56
N LEU A 31 12.44 22.01 -0.07
CA LEU A 31 12.06 22.67 -1.31
C LEU A 31 11.19 23.87 -0.98
N THR A 32 11.26 24.92 -1.78
CA THR A 32 10.46 26.13 -1.59
C THR A 32 9.73 26.49 -2.87
N ALA A 33 8.48 26.94 -2.74
CA ALA A 33 7.66 27.47 -3.81
C ALA A 33 7.05 28.80 -3.37
N SER A 34 6.96 29.75 -4.28
CA SER A 34 6.39 31.08 -4.06
C SER A 34 4.94 31.20 -4.48
N SER A 35 4.38 30.16 -5.07
CA SER A 35 2.98 30.08 -5.48
C SER A 35 2.47 28.64 -5.51
N ALA A 36 1.16 28.47 -5.62
CA ALA A 36 0.51 27.17 -5.80
C ALA A 36 0.98 26.47 -7.09
N GLU A 37 1.15 27.18 -8.18
CA GLU A 37 1.56 26.64 -9.48
C GLU A 37 2.99 26.10 -9.44
N GLU A 38 3.91 26.83 -8.79
CA GLU A 38 5.28 26.38 -8.58
C GLU A 38 5.30 25.12 -7.68
N ALA A 39 4.49 25.12 -6.63
CA ALA A 39 4.35 23.98 -5.73
C ALA A 39 3.80 22.73 -6.44
N GLU A 40 2.79 22.87 -7.29
CA GLU A 40 2.26 21.75 -8.12
C GLU A 40 3.34 21.19 -9.06
N THR A 41 4.16 22.04 -9.65
CA THR A 41 5.27 21.61 -10.50
C THR A 41 6.27 20.75 -9.71
N LEU A 42 6.66 21.18 -8.52
CA LEU A 42 7.57 20.44 -7.64
C LEU A 42 6.94 19.11 -7.16
N LEU A 43 5.65 19.11 -6.83
CA LEU A 43 4.91 17.88 -6.44
C LEU A 43 4.86 16.84 -7.56
N GLY A 44 4.85 17.29 -8.82
CA GLY A 44 4.91 16.40 -9.99
C GLY A 44 6.30 15.83 -10.26
N GLN A 45 7.35 16.45 -9.77
CA GLN A 45 8.75 16.07 -10.04
C GLN A 45 9.43 15.35 -8.88
N GLU A 46 9.04 15.64 -7.64
CA GLU A 46 9.71 15.19 -6.44
C GLU A 46 8.77 14.41 -5.52
N MET A 47 9.29 13.42 -4.83
CA MET A 47 8.53 12.70 -3.80
C MET A 47 8.49 13.51 -2.50
N VAL A 48 7.56 14.43 -2.41
CA VAL A 48 7.35 15.27 -1.22
C VAL A 48 6.70 14.45 -0.11
N HIS A 49 7.22 14.55 1.12
CA HIS A 49 6.70 13.82 2.28
C HIS A 49 5.78 14.67 3.15
N ALA A 50 6.05 15.98 3.24
CA ALA A 50 5.17 16.92 3.92
C ALA A 50 5.18 18.28 3.24
N ILE A 51 4.07 19.01 3.36
CA ILE A 51 3.87 20.36 2.82
C ILE A 51 3.57 21.30 3.99
N LEU A 52 4.33 22.39 4.08
CA LEU A 52 4.04 23.53 4.94
C LEU A 52 3.60 24.68 4.05
N CYS A 53 2.34 25.06 4.12
CA CYS A 53 1.76 26.08 3.28
C CYS A 53 1.34 27.29 4.10
N ASP A 54 1.73 28.50 3.68
CA ASP A 54 1.13 29.71 4.22
C ASP A 54 -0.36 29.79 3.84
N GLN A 55 -1.17 30.32 4.75
CA GLN A 55 -2.60 30.49 4.51
C GLN A 55 -2.91 31.62 3.54
N ARG A 56 -2.13 32.70 3.59
CA ARG A 56 -2.39 33.91 2.79
C ARG A 56 -1.39 34.05 1.68
N MET A 57 -1.73 33.58 0.51
CA MET A 57 -0.95 33.76 -0.70
C MET A 57 -1.75 34.53 -1.75
N PRO A 58 -1.12 35.32 -2.61
CA PRO A 58 -1.78 35.95 -3.74
C PRO A 58 -2.43 34.92 -4.66
N GLY A 59 -3.68 35.16 -5.04
CA GLY A 59 -4.42 34.33 -6.00
C GLY A 59 -5.12 33.12 -5.40
N MET A 60 -4.50 32.33 -4.49
CA MET A 60 -5.11 31.14 -3.89
C MET A 60 -4.78 31.06 -2.40
N GLN A 61 -5.77 30.74 -1.58
CA GLN A 61 -5.53 30.49 -0.16
C GLN A 61 -4.88 29.14 0.08
N GLY A 62 -4.06 29.01 1.13
CA GLY A 62 -3.35 27.79 1.44
C GLY A 62 -4.28 26.57 1.66
N VAL A 63 -5.42 26.77 2.32
CA VAL A 63 -6.44 25.69 2.50
C VAL A 63 -6.98 25.21 1.17
N ASP A 64 -7.27 26.11 0.22
CA ASP A 64 -7.81 25.74 -1.09
C ASP A 64 -6.75 24.99 -1.93
N PHE A 65 -5.51 25.46 -1.89
CA PHE A 65 -4.37 24.76 -2.49
C PHE A 65 -4.21 23.34 -1.90
N LEU A 66 -4.21 23.20 -0.58
CA LEU A 66 -4.04 21.90 0.06
C LEU A 66 -5.22 20.96 -0.16
N ARG A 67 -6.43 21.48 -0.40
CA ARG A 67 -7.59 20.69 -0.85
C ARG A 67 -7.34 20.10 -2.24
N ALA A 68 -6.88 20.91 -3.19
CA ALA A 68 -6.51 20.44 -4.53
C ALA A 68 -5.34 19.43 -4.50
N VAL A 69 -4.35 19.67 -3.63
CA VAL A 69 -3.25 18.71 -3.40
C VAL A 69 -3.76 17.37 -2.90
N ARG A 70 -4.70 17.35 -1.96
CA ARG A 70 -5.27 16.11 -1.43
C ARG A 70 -5.86 15.22 -2.52
N GLU A 71 -6.49 15.81 -3.52
CA GLU A 71 -7.11 15.07 -4.63
C GLU A 71 -6.09 14.47 -5.59
N ARG A 72 -5.01 15.21 -5.90
CA ARG A 72 -4.01 14.79 -6.89
C ARG A 72 -2.82 14.06 -6.28
N TRP A 73 -2.41 14.46 -5.09
CA TRP A 73 -1.27 13.91 -4.33
C TRP A 73 -1.73 13.64 -2.89
N PRO A 74 -2.42 12.53 -2.63
CA PRO A 74 -2.99 12.24 -1.30
C PRO A 74 -1.92 11.96 -0.24
N ASP A 75 -0.73 11.51 -0.64
CA ASP A 75 0.31 11.00 0.23
C ASP A 75 0.98 12.03 1.15
N PRO A 76 1.40 13.24 0.69
CA PRO A 76 2.09 14.18 1.55
C PRO A 76 1.26 14.62 2.76
N VAL A 77 1.92 14.71 3.92
CA VAL A 77 1.32 15.33 5.11
C VAL A 77 1.12 16.82 4.85
N ARG A 78 -0.07 17.33 5.07
CA ARG A 78 -0.47 18.73 4.79
C ARG A 78 -0.55 19.52 6.08
N MET A 79 0.16 20.64 6.14
CA MET A 79 0.20 21.55 7.30
C MET A 79 0.02 22.99 6.82
N ILE A 80 -0.71 23.79 7.60
CA ILE A 80 -0.88 25.23 7.36
C ILE A 80 -0.06 26.02 8.38
N ILE A 81 0.59 27.07 7.92
CA ILE A 81 1.20 28.11 8.76
C ILE A 81 0.45 29.42 8.55
N SER A 82 0.06 30.11 9.63
CA SER A 82 -0.65 31.39 9.51
C SER A 82 -0.40 32.32 10.68
N GLY A 83 -0.36 33.62 10.40
CA GLY A 83 -0.26 34.67 11.41
C GLY A 83 -1.58 35.03 12.10
N TYR A 84 -2.68 34.41 11.73
CA TYR A 84 -4.01 34.75 12.24
C TYR A 84 -4.66 33.54 12.90
N SER A 85 -5.47 33.83 13.94
CA SER A 85 -6.34 32.81 14.52
C SER A 85 -7.31 32.27 13.47
N ALA A 86 -7.50 30.95 13.46
CA ALA A 86 -8.39 30.31 12.53
C ALA A 86 -9.84 30.83 12.70
N SER A 87 -10.43 31.39 11.64
CA SER A 87 -11.87 31.65 11.57
C SER A 87 -12.64 30.33 11.38
N GLU A 88 -13.96 30.35 11.62
CA GLU A 88 -14.79 29.15 11.42
C GLU A 88 -14.70 28.59 10.01
N ASP A 89 -14.58 29.43 9.00
CA ASP A 89 -14.40 29.05 7.60
C ASP A 89 -13.08 28.30 7.36
N ILE A 90 -11.99 28.74 8.03
CA ILE A 90 -10.70 28.05 7.98
C ILE A 90 -10.79 26.68 8.66
N ILE A 91 -11.48 26.58 9.79
CA ILE A 91 -11.66 25.30 10.50
C ILE A 91 -12.43 24.29 9.64
N ALA A 92 -13.50 24.71 8.97
CA ALA A 92 -14.22 23.84 8.03
C ALA A 92 -13.30 23.36 6.88
N GLY A 93 -12.54 24.29 6.25
CA GLY A 93 -11.59 23.99 5.20
C GLY A 93 -10.45 23.05 5.63
N ILE A 94 -9.99 23.13 6.88
CA ILE A 94 -8.97 22.24 7.45
C ILE A 94 -9.42 20.79 7.39
N ASN A 95 -10.65 20.50 7.78
CA ASN A 95 -11.20 19.14 7.76
C ASN A 95 -11.34 18.61 6.32
N GLU A 96 -11.82 19.44 5.39
CA GLU A 96 -11.99 19.07 3.99
C GLU A 96 -10.66 18.83 3.29
N ALA A 97 -9.63 19.66 3.54
CA ALA A 97 -8.30 19.50 2.96
C ALA A 97 -7.48 18.37 3.63
N GLY A 98 -7.96 17.80 4.73
CA GLY A 98 -7.24 16.78 5.50
C GLY A 98 -5.91 17.29 6.02
N ILE A 99 -5.93 18.50 6.60
CA ILE A 99 -4.76 19.15 7.17
C ILE A 99 -4.41 18.47 8.49
N PHE A 100 -3.16 18.05 8.61
CA PHE A 100 -2.64 17.38 9.81
C PHE A 100 -2.52 18.35 10.98
N GLN A 101 -1.99 19.55 10.73
CA GLN A 101 -1.74 20.54 11.78
C GLN A 101 -1.86 21.97 11.24
N TYR A 102 -2.44 22.83 12.05
CA TYR A 102 -2.42 24.27 11.91
C TYR A 102 -1.37 24.87 12.84
N ILE A 103 -0.46 25.68 12.31
CA ILE A 103 0.68 26.26 13.02
C ILE A 103 0.53 27.78 13.01
N THR A 104 0.56 28.42 14.16
CA THR A 104 0.46 29.88 14.28
C THR A 104 1.82 30.55 14.17
N LYS A 105 1.89 31.69 13.45
CA LYS A 105 3.04 32.60 13.47
C LYS A 105 2.91 33.57 14.66
N PRO A 106 3.94 33.86 15.42
CA PRO A 106 5.29 33.30 15.30
C PRO A 106 5.37 31.85 15.84
N TRP A 107 6.10 31.01 15.14
CA TRP A 107 6.34 29.63 15.55
C TRP A 107 7.68 29.48 16.26
N GLU A 108 7.77 28.53 17.17
CA GLU A 108 8.98 28.17 17.89
C GLU A 108 9.70 27.04 17.11
N PRO A 109 11.04 27.17 16.85
CA PRO A 109 11.78 26.22 15.99
C PRO A 109 11.64 24.76 16.40
N ASP A 110 11.86 24.44 17.68
CA ASP A 110 11.80 23.08 18.17
C ASP A 110 10.38 22.50 18.13
N ALA A 111 9.36 23.33 18.37
CA ALA A 111 7.97 22.92 18.27
C ALA A 111 7.58 22.59 16.81
N LEU A 112 8.04 23.42 15.86
CA LEU A 112 7.82 23.20 14.44
C LEU A 112 8.44 21.87 13.98
N ILE A 113 9.71 21.64 14.32
CA ILE A 113 10.43 20.40 13.98
C ILE A 113 9.71 19.17 14.58
N ARG A 114 9.29 19.25 15.86
CA ARG A 114 8.52 18.15 16.49
C ARG A 114 7.24 17.85 15.74
N THR A 115 6.49 18.88 15.37
CA THR A 115 5.22 18.73 14.63
C THR A 115 5.44 18.05 13.29
N ILE A 116 6.46 18.44 12.55
CA ILE A 116 6.80 17.83 11.25
C ILE A 116 7.21 16.36 11.44
N ARG A 117 8.06 16.05 12.43
CA ARG A 117 8.46 14.67 12.74
C ARG A 117 7.27 13.79 13.07
N GLU A 118 6.30 14.30 13.82
CA GLU A 118 5.08 13.57 14.18
C GLU A 118 4.23 13.28 12.95
N GLY A 119 4.00 14.27 12.08
CA GLY A 119 3.31 14.07 10.81
C GLY A 119 4.00 13.02 9.93
N LEU A 120 5.33 13.11 9.77
CA LEU A 120 6.12 12.13 9.01
C LEU A 120 6.10 10.74 9.62
N ARG A 121 6.00 10.63 10.95
CA ARG A 121 5.84 9.32 11.62
C ARG A 121 4.51 8.68 11.27
N LEU A 122 3.41 9.44 11.32
CA LEU A 122 2.10 8.95 10.92
C LEU A 122 2.07 8.56 9.44
N TRP A 123 2.67 9.36 8.57
CA TRP A 123 2.84 9.05 7.16
C TRP A 123 3.52 7.69 6.95
N ARG A 124 4.65 7.45 7.63
CA ARG A 124 5.36 6.16 7.56
C ARG A 124 4.49 4.99 7.99
N LEU A 125 3.81 5.13 9.13
CA LEU A 125 2.94 4.07 9.67
C LEU A 125 1.82 3.70 8.68
N GLN A 126 1.22 4.68 8.02
CA GLN A 126 0.18 4.44 7.01
C GLN A 126 0.73 3.73 5.77
N HIS A 127 1.91 4.14 5.29
CA HIS A 127 2.56 3.52 4.13
C HIS A 127 3.07 2.11 4.42
N ASP A 128 3.62 1.87 5.60
CA ASP A 128 4.07 0.54 6.03
C ASP A 128 2.87 -0.41 6.20
N ALA A 129 1.77 0.07 6.77
CA ALA A 129 0.54 -0.70 6.88
C ALA A 129 -0.08 -1.03 5.50
N ALA A 130 -0.06 -0.08 4.57
CA ALA A 130 -0.54 -0.29 3.20
C ALA A 130 0.33 -1.33 2.45
N ARG A 131 1.66 -1.25 2.59
CA ARG A 131 2.59 -2.24 2.03
C ARG A 131 2.37 -3.63 2.61
N ALA A 132 2.29 -3.74 3.94
CA ALA A 132 2.02 -5.02 4.60
C ALA A 132 0.68 -5.64 4.17
N SER A 133 -0.35 -4.80 3.97
CA SER A 133 -1.65 -5.25 3.45
C SER A 133 -1.59 -5.75 1.99
N LEU A 134 -0.75 -5.14 1.14
CA LEU A 134 -0.50 -5.59 -0.22
C LEU A 134 0.24 -6.93 -0.24
N ASP A 135 1.28 -7.08 0.59
CA ASP A 135 2.04 -8.33 0.71
C ASP A 135 1.16 -9.48 1.19
N LEU A 136 0.25 -9.22 2.15
CA LEU A 136 -0.73 -10.20 2.63
C LEU A 136 -1.76 -10.60 1.56
N LYS A 137 -2.10 -9.72 0.62
CA LYS A 137 -3.02 -10.04 -0.50
C LYS A 137 -2.35 -10.83 -1.61
N VAL A 138 -1.06 -10.64 -1.83
CA VAL A 138 -0.30 -11.33 -2.89
C VAL A 138 0.12 -12.74 -2.46
N ALA A 139 0.43 -12.94 -1.17
CA ALA A 139 0.88 -14.24 -0.64
C ALA A 139 -0.13 -15.40 -0.84
N PRO A 140 -1.45 -15.24 -0.59
CA PRO A 140 -2.44 -16.29 -0.85
C PRO A 140 -2.54 -16.67 -2.33
N ALA A 141 -2.54 -15.70 -3.23
CA ALA A 141 -2.63 -15.97 -4.68
C ALA A 141 -1.42 -16.75 -5.22
N MET A 142 -0.22 -16.46 -4.69
CA MET A 142 0.98 -17.25 -5.00
C MET A 142 0.91 -18.67 -4.45
N LEU A 143 0.38 -18.84 -3.23
CA LEU A 143 0.22 -20.14 -2.58
C LEU A 143 -0.80 -20.99 -3.34
N GLU A 144 -1.94 -20.44 -3.70
CA GLU A 144 -2.97 -21.12 -4.53
C GLU A 144 -2.41 -21.56 -5.88
N SER A 145 -1.62 -20.72 -6.53
CA SER A 145 -0.95 -21.05 -7.79
C SER A 145 0.05 -22.21 -7.63
N GLN A 146 0.81 -22.24 -6.55
CA GLN A 146 1.74 -23.35 -6.25
C GLN A 146 1.01 -24.64 -5.87
N VAL A 147 -0.07 -24.55 -5.10
CA VAL A 147 -0.92 -25.69 -4.75
C VAL A 147 -1.56 -26.27 -6.01
N ALA A 148 -2.14 -25.45 -6.88
CA ALA A 148 -2.73 -25.88 -8.14
C ALA A 148 -1.71 -26.57 -9.05
N LYS A 149 -0.48 -26.04 -9.17
CA LYS A 149 0.62 -26.68 -9.91
C LYS A 149 1.02 -28.03 -9.33
N LYS A 150 1.20 -28.16 -8.02
CA LYS A 150 1.55 -29.42 -7.36
C LYS A 150 0.42 -30.45 -7.46
N THR A 151 -0.83 -30.04 -7.26
CA THR A 151 -2.00 -30.92 -7.41
C THR A 151 -2.16 -31.40 -8.84
N GLY A 152 -1.92 -30.55 -9.84
CA GLY A 152 -1.92 -30.95 -11.25
C GLY A 152 -0.80 -31.95 -11.61
N GLN A 153 0.38 -31.81 -10.99
CA GLN A 153 1.48 -32.78 -11.16
C GLN A 153 1.18 -34.12 -10.48
N LEU A 154 0.58 -34.12 -9.30
CA LEU A 154 0.17 -35.30 -8.57
C LEU A 154 -0.93 -36.07 -9.35
N LYS A 155 -1.94 -35.37 -9.87
CA LYS A 155 -3.00 -35.97 -10.72
C LYS A 155 -2.43 -36.66 -11.98
N ARG A 156 -1.38 -36.07 -12.62
CA ARG A 156 -0.69 -36.65 -13.78
C ARG A 156 0.19 -37.84 -13.43
N ALA A 157 0.68 -37.94 -12.20
CA ALA A 157 1.50 -39.07 -11.74
C ALA A 157 0.68 -40.30 -11.36
N HIS A 158 -0.61 -40.17 -11.02
CA HIS A 158 -1.50 -41.23 -10.55
C HIS A 158 -2.69 -41.39 -11.49
N HIS A 159 -2.43 -41.55 -12.80
CA HIS A 159 -3.48 -41.82 -13.79
C HIS A 159 -3.73 -43.33 -13.90
N PHE A 160 -4.99 -43.73 -13.86
CA PHE A 160 -5.42 -45.14 -13.96
C PHE A 160 -4.88 -45.84 -15.22
N ASP A 161 -4.63 -45.07 -16.31
CA ASP A 161 -4.07 -45.60 -17.58
C ASP A 161 -2.66 -46.19 -17.44
N ARG A 162 -1.96 -45.95 -16.32
CA ARG A 162 -0.65 -46.53 -16.06
C ARG A 162 -0.67 -47.84 -15.33
N ILE A 163 -1.85 -48.33 -14.92
CA ILE A 163 -1.97 -49.65 -14.30
C ILE A 163 -1.90 -50.70 -15.40
N ALA A 164 -0.74 -51.36 -15.49
CA ALA A 164 -0.58 -52.46 -16.48
C ALA A 164 -1.47 -53.63 -16.14
N HIS A 165 -2.38 -53.99 -17.03
CA HIS A 165 -3.27 -55.15 -16.89
C HIS A 165 -3.48 -55.79 -18.26
N ALA A 166 -3.83 -57.06 -18.26
CA ALA A 166 -4.12 -57.82 -19.49
C ALA A 166 -5.48 -57.36 -20.07
N PRO A 167 -5.60 -57.26 -21.41
CA PRO A 167 -6.88 -57.02 -22.06
C PRO A 167 -7.92 -58.06 -21.60
N HIS A 168 -9.14 -57.62 -21.25
CA HIS A 168 -10.24 -58.46 -20.74
C HIS A 168 -10.01 -59.07 -19.35
N SER A 169 -9.09 -58.53 -18.57
CA SER A 169 -8.94 -58.88 -17.15
C SER A 169 -10.10 -58.33 -16.31
N PRO A 170 -10.55 -59.05 -15.25
CA PRO A 170 -11.51 -58.53 -14.28
C PRO A 170 -11.06 -57.19 -13.63
N LEU A 171 -9.76 -56.89 -13.67
CA LEU A 171 -9.19 -55.64 -13.21
C LEU A 171 -9.61 -54.44 -14.09
N THR A 172 -9.93 -54.66 -15.37
CA THR A 172 -10.39 -53.61 -16.28
C THR A 172 -11.69 -53.00 -15.80
N GLU A 173 -12.67 -53.80 -15.37
CA GLU A 173 -13.93 -53.31 -14.83
C GLU A 173 -13.74 -52.54 -13.53
N ALA A 174 -12.80 -52.98 -12.67
CA ALA A 174 -12.47 -52.32 -11.43
C ALA A 174 -11.81 -50.96 -11.67
N ILE A 175 -10.92 -50.84 -12.66
CA ILE A 175 -10.27 -49.57 -13.07
C ILE A 175 -11.31 -48.61 -13.64
N ASP A 176 -12.19 -49.06 -14.52
CA ASP A 176 -13.25 -48.22 -15.10
C ASP A 176 -14.23 -47.73 -14.03
N LEU A 177 -14.59 -48.58 -13.08
CA LEU A 177 -15.42 -48.17 -11.96
C LEU A 177 -14.70 -47.15 -11.06
N ALA A 178 -13.44 -47.42 -10.71
CA ALA A 178 -12.63 -46.53 -9.89
C ALA A 178 -12.47 -45.13 -10.57
N SER A 179 -12.21 -45.10 -11.88
CA SER A 179 -12.11 -43.86 -12.66
C SER A 179 -13.38 -43.00 -12.64
N ARG A 180 -14.54 -43.68 -12.73
CA ARG A 180 -15.83 -42.96 -12.67
C ARG A 180 -16.15 -42.45 -11.28
N VAL A 181 -15.80 -43.20 -10.25
CA VAL A 181 -16.07 -42.83 -8.86
C VAL A 181 -15.10 -41.77 -8.34
N ALA A 182 -13.85 -41.76 -8.83
CA ALA A 182 -12.84 -40.75 -8.47
C ALA A 182 -13.23 -39.32 -8.84
N ALA A 183 -14.24 -39.12 -9.69
CA ALA A 183 -14.76 -37.78 -10.01
C ALA A 183 -15.68 -37.21 -8.91
N PHE A 184 -16.08 -38.03 -7.94
CA PHE A 184 -17.00 -37.63 -6.87
C PHE A 184 -16.30 -37.63 -5.50
N ASP A 185 -16.71 -36.77 -4.63
CA ASP A 185 -16.21 -36.70 -3.24
C ASP A 185 -17.00 -37.66 -2.35
N ILE A 186 -16.77 -38.97 -2.55
CA ILE A 186 -17.42 -40.05 -1.80
C ILE A 186 -16.38 -41.04 -1.27
N SER A 187 -16.66 -41.63 -0.12
CA SER A 187 -15.82 -42.69 0.45
C SER A 187 -16.02 -44.00 -0.29
N VAL A 188 -14.94 -44.62 -0.73
CA VAL A 188 -14.94 -45.90 -1.46
C VAL A 188 -14.17 -46.95 -0.67
N LEU A 189 -14.78 -48.15 -0.49
CA LEU A 189 -14.11 -49.29 0.10
C LEU A 189 -13.64 -50.26 -1.00
N ILE A 190 -12.31 -50.48 -1.08
CA ILE A 190 -11.71 -51.43 -2.01
C ILE A 190 -11.37 -52.70 -1.24
N THR A 191 -12.02 -53.85 -1.64
CA THR A 191 -11.81 -55.15 -1.02
C THR A 191 -11.15 -56.11 -2.00
N GLY A 192 -10.41 -57.09 -1.51
CA GLY A 192 -9.77 -58.14 -2.31
C GLY A 192 -8.69 -58.87 -1.51
N GLU A 193 -8.14 -59.97 -2.05
CA GLU A 193 -7.09 -60.74 -1.40
C GLU A 193 -5.77 -59.96 -1.27
N SER A 194 -4.89 -60.41 -0.34
CA SER A 194 -3.58 -59.77 -0.17
C SER A 194 -2.73 -59.90 -1.45
N GLY A 195 -2.04 -58.85 -1.86
CA GLY A 195 -1.19 -58.84 -3.07
C GLY A 195 -1.92 -58.58 -4.39
N THR A 196 -3.23 -58.31 -4.41
CA THR A 196 -4.00 -58.03 -5.64
C THR A 196 -3.85 -56.59 -6.18
N GLY A 197 -2.97 -55.76 -5.63
CA GLY A 197 -2.71 -54.41 -6.13
C GLY A 197 -3.77 -53.34 -5.74
N LYS A 198 -4.58 -53.60 -4.71
CA LYS A 198 -5.57 -52.63 -4.20
C LYS A 198 -5.00 -51.26 -3.92
N GLU A 199 -3.74 -51.17 -3.47
CA GLU A 199 -3.03 -49.93 -3.20
C GLU A 199 -2.83 -49.07 -4.45
N LEU A 200 -2.72 -49.70 -5.63
CA LEU A 200 -2.57 -48.97 -6.89
C LEU A 200 -3.88 -48.32 -7.35
N LEU A 201 -5.04 -48.88 -6.97
CA LEU A 201 -6.36 -48.30 -7.23
C LEU A 201 -6.74 -47.22 -6.21
N ALA A 202 -6.16 -47.26 -5.01
CA ALA A 202 -6.47 -46.34 -3.92
C ALA A 202 -5.64 -45.02 -3.94
N ARG A 203 -4.62 -44.95 -4.77
CA ARG A 203 -3.76 -43.78 -4.94
C ARG A 203 -4.22 -42.88 -6.08
#